data_eba6aaae17b49bf36b574ad76691b316
#
_entry.id   eba6aaae17b49bf36b574ad76691b316
#
_cell.length_a   1.000
_cell.length_b   1.000
_cell.length_c   1.000
_cell.angle_alpha   90.00
_cell.angle_beta   90.00
_cell.angle_gamma   90.00
#
_symmetry.space_group_name_H-M   'P 1'
#
loop_
_entity.id
_entity.type
_entity.pdbx_description
1 polymer ?
#
loop_
_entity_poly.entity_id
_entity_poly.type
_entity_poly.pdbx_seq_one_letter_code
_entity_poly.pdbx_strand_id
1 'polypeptide(L)'
;MKKLILASGLLLLLTVTACQSKHKQGSGNLEHKTLTDSSIVKIIPEYAQGFKITYTDQACLLDIQDPQNKESQSFHYALVPRGVEAENIPADYTVIETPIRSVICMTSLQLSNFIKLEELDAVVGITSTRHLFNKKINDRLKEGSIHKIGIEGNFDNEVIMSVNPDLILISPFKRGGYDALKEVGIPLMPHLGYKEMTCLLYTSDAADE
;
A
#
# COMPACT_ATOMS: atom_id res chain seq x y z
N MET A 1 -33.04 41.82 -70.58
CA MET A 1 -34.37 41.30 -70.26
C MET A 1 -34.17 40.12 -69.27
N LYS A 2 -34.33 40.42 -68.07
CA LYS A 2 -35.18 39.84 -67.01
C LYS A 2 -35.44 38.36 -67.18
N LYS A 3 -34.96 37.57 -66.20
CA LYS A 3 -35.86 36.74 -65.40
C LYS A 3 -35.18 36.29 -64.08
N LEU A 4 -35.80 36.72 -63.05
CA LEU A 4 -35.63 36.33 -61.64
C LEU A 4 -36.10 34.90 -61.47
N ILE A 5 -35.24 34.02 -60.88
CA ILE A 5 -35.69 32.71 -60.39
C ILE A 5 -35.23 32.60 -58.94
N LEU A 6 -36.26 32.71 -58.06
CA LEU A 6 -36.17 32.29 -56.68
C LEU A 6 -35.93 30.78 -56.66
N ALA A 7 -34.83 30.36 -56.04
CA ALA A 7 -34.62 28.97 -55.62
C ALA A 7 -34.58 28.95 -54.10
N SER A 8 -35.64 28.43 -53.55
CA SER A 8 -35.86 28.08 -52.15
C SER A 8 -34.75 27.07 -51.72
N GLY A 9 -33.82 27.55 -50.94
CA GLY A 9 -32.81 26.70 -50.31
C GLY A 9 -33.39 26.00 -49.08
N LEU A 10 -33.67 24.73 -49.24
CA LEU A 10 -34.06 23.84 -48.15
C LEU A 10 -32.85 23.64 -47.22
N LEU A 11 -32.85 24.36 -46.08
CA LEU A 11 -31.86 24.23 -45.03
C LEU A 11 -32.08 22.90 -44.29
N LEU A 12 -31.35 21.85 -44.68
CA LEU A 12 -31.37 20.57 -44.01
C LEU A 12 -30.55 20.69 -42.69
N LEU A 13 -31.23 20.88 -41.58
CA LEU A 13 -30.65 20.88 -40.23
C LEU A 13 -30.31 19.44 -39.86
N LEU A 14 -29.06 19.05 -40.07
CA LEU A 14 -28.47 17.82 -39.52
C LEU A 14 -28.26 18.01 -38.04
N THR A 15 -29.21 17.55 -37.22
CA THR A 15 -29.00 17.38 -35.76
C THR A 15 -28.10 16.22 -35.52
N VAL A 16 -26.83 16.51 -35.31
CA VAL A 16 -25.86 15.51 -34.77
C VAL A 16 -26.21 15.32 -33.30
N THR A 17 -26.94 14.27 -32.98
CA THR A 17 -27.08 13.80 -31.60
C THR A 17 -25.74 13.15 -31.16
N ALA A 18 -24.87 13.96 -30.61
CA ALA A 18 -23.69 13.44 -29.90
C ALA A 18 -24.17 12.69 -28.67
N CYS A 19 -24.07 11.36 -28.70
CA CYS A 19 -24.13 10.54 -27.50
C CYS A 19 -22.96 10.92 -26.61
N GLN A 20 -23.16 11.81 -25.65
CA GLN A 20 -22.26 11.99 -24.52
C GLN A 20 -22.44 10.79 -23.61
N SER A 21 -21.55 9.83 -23.75
CA SER A 21 -21.33 8.84 -22.68
C SER A 21 -20.86 9.62 -21.45
N LYS A 22 -21.71 9.74 -20.46
CA LYS A 22 -21.33 10.23 -19.13
C LYS A 22 -20.34 9.23 -18.55
N HIS A 23 -19.07 9.51 -18.75
CA HIS A 23 -18.02 8.94 -17.93
C HIS A 23 -18.29 9.44 -16.49
N LYS A 24 -18.89 8.61 -15.65
CA LYS A 24 -18.89 8.82 -14.22
C LYS A 24 -17.43 8.68 -13.78
N GLN A 25 -16.71 9.79 -13.80
CA GLN A 25 -15.57 9.94 -12.93
C GLN A 25 -16.10 9.78 -11.51
N GLY A 26 -15.76 8.67 -10.89
CA GLY A 26 -15.88 8.48 -9.46
C GLY A 26 -14.89 9.44 -8.79
N SER A 27 -15.24 10.72 -8.75
CA SER A 27 -14.67 11.66 -7.81
C SER A 27 -15.17 11.21 -6.44
N GLY A 28 -14.33 10.44 -5.73
CA GLY A 28 -14.47 10.33 -4.31
C GLY A 28 -14.38 11.73 -3.76
N ASN A 29 -15.52 12.33 -3.46
CA ASN A 29 -15.60 13.53 -2.66
C ASN A 29 -14.99 13.18 -1.28
N LEU A 30 -13.70 13.43 -1.14
CA LEU A 30 -13.13 13.78 0.13
C LEU A 30 -13.78 15.12 0.50
N GLU A 31 -14.92 15.05 1.18
CA GLU A 31 -15.46 16.22 1.87
C GLU A 31 -14.39 16.65 2.87
N HIS A 32 -13.68 17.69 2.51
CA HIS A 32 -12.79 18.42 3.41
C HIS A 32 -13.68 19.14 4.42
N LYS A 33 -14.18 18.39 5.40
CA LYS A 33 -14.91 18.91 6.52
C LYS A 33 -13.88 19.63 7.41
N THR A 34 -13.93 20.94 7.42
CA THR A 34 -13.11 21.79 8.30
C THR A 34 -13.36 21.35 9.74
N LEU A 35 -12.33 20.76 10.36
CA LEU A 35 -12.39 20.15 11.69
C LEU A 35 -12.14 21.22 12.75
N THR A 36 -13.19 21.67 13.38
CA THR A 36 -13.18 22.28 14.71
C THR A 36 -13.99 21.34 15.61
N ASP A 37 -13.34 20.34 16.10
CA ASP A 37 -13.57 19.52 17.29
C ASP A 37 -12.86 18.17 17.07
N SER A 38 -12.22 17.57 18.08
CA SER A 38 -11.42 16.34 18.00
C SER A 38 -12.14 15.23 17.24
N SER A 39 -11.96 15.16 15.93
CA SER A 39 -12.76 14.32 15.06
C SER A 39 -11.95 13.12 14.61
N ILE A 40 -12.27 11.97 15.20
CA ILE A 40 -11.80 10.68 14.75
C ILE A 40 -12.42 10.40 13.38
N VAL A 41 -11.58 10.33 12.34
CA VAL A 41 -11.99 9.96 10.98
C VAL A 41 -11.67 8.49 10.74
N LYS A 42 -12.69 7.67 10.50
CA LYS A 42 -12.54 6.27 10.14
C LYS A 42 -12.64 6.09 8.63
N ILE A 43 -11.67 5.42 8.03
CA ILE A 43 -11.70 5.01 6.64
C ILE A 43 -11.81 3.49 6.58
N ILE A 44 -12.90 3.01 6.01
CA ILE A 44 -13.11 1.60 5.70
C ILE A 44 -13.03 1.49 4.18
N PRO A 45 -12.02 0.80 3.63
CA PRO A 45 -11.90 0.65 2.19
C PRO A 45 -13.11 -0.08 1.61
N GLU A 46 -13.57 0.35 0.43
CA GLU A 46 -14.72 -0.26 -0.23
C GLU A 46 -14.41 -1.68 -0.74
N TYR A 47 -13.20 -1.88 -1.24
CA TYR A 47 -12.80 -3.13 -1.90
C TYR A 47 -11.83 -3.99 -1.08
N ALA A 48 -11.12 -3.44 -0.11
CA ALA A 48 -10.23 -4.17 0.77
C ALA A 48 -10.91 -4.43 2.12
N GLN A 49 -10.87 -5.68 2.57
CA GLN A 49 -11.49 -6.12 3.84
C GLN A 49 -10.47 -6.43 4.93
N GLY A 50 -9.20 -6.54 4.56
CA GLY A 50 -8.12 -6.94 5.46
C GLY A 50 -7.57 -5.82 6.33
N PHE A 51 -8.02 -4.57 6.16
CA PHE A 51 -7.53 -3.48 7.00
C PHE A 51 -8.55 -2.36 7.20
N LYS A 52 -8.34 -1.59 8.27
CA LYS A 52 -9.11 -0.40 8.61
C LYS A 52 -8.15 0.68 9.08
N ILE A 53 -8.43 1.93 8.70
CA ILE A 53 -7.65 3.10 9.10
C ILE A 53 -8.53 4.02 9.95
N THR A 54 -7.96 4.52 11.07
CA THR A 54 -8.61 5.50 11.93
C THR A 54 -7.62 6.64 12.16
N TYR A 55 -7.93 7.83 11.70
CA TYR A 55 -7.12 9.02 11.98
C TYR A 55 -7.53 9.63 13.31
N THR A 56 -6.54 9.96 14.11
CA THR A 56 -6.64 10.76 15.32
C THR A 56 -5.83 12.06 15.14
N ASP A 57 -5.86 12.96 16.11
CA ASP A 57 -5.13 14.22 16.02
C ASP A 57 -3.60 14.02 15.94
N GLN A 58 -3.07 12.92 16.48
CA GLN A 58 -1.63 12.69 16.64
C GLN A 58 -1.11 11.44 15.91
N ALA A 59 -2.00 10.54 15.50
CA ALA A 59 -1.61 9.27 14.93
C ALA A 59 -2.62 8.76 13.89
N CYS A 60 -2.14 7.89 13.00
CA CYS A 60 -2.97 7.08 12.14
C CYS A 60 -2.98 5.66 12.68
N LEU A 61 -4.10 5.19 13.18
CA LEU A 61 -4.27 3.82 13.67
C LEU A 61 -4.62 2.90 12.50
N LEU A 62 -3.84 1.84 12.34
CA LEU A 62 -4.00 0.84 11.29
C LEU A 62 -4.27 -0.52 11.94
N ASP A 63 -5.47 -1.04 11.73
CA ASP A 63 -5.85 -2.40 12.13
C ASP A 63 -5.76 -3.31 10.91
N ILE A 64 -5.03 -4.41 11.01
CA ILE A 64 -4.88 -5.42 9.96
C ILE A 64 -5.43 -6.74 10.45
N GLN A 65 -6.28 -7.37 9.64
CA GLN A 65 -6.90 -8.66 9.91
C GLN A 65 -6.89 -9.52 8.66
N ASP A 66 -6.82 -10.85 8.82
CA ASP A 66 -6.97 -11.78 7.71
C ASP A 66 -8.40 -11.73 7.16
N PRO A 67 -8.62 -11.28 5.91
CA PRO A 67 -9.98 -11.18 5.36
C PRO A 67 -10.63 -12.54 5.14
N GLN A 68 -9.84 -13.62 5.03
CA GLN A 68 -10.32 -15.00 4.85
C GLN A 68 -10.57 -15.73 6.17
N ASN A 69 -9.98 -15.23 7.28
CA ASN A 69 -10.14 -15.83 8.59
C ASN A 69 -10.25 -14.74 9.67
N LYS A 70 -11.46 -14.29 9.92
CA LYS A 70 -11.75 -13.23 10.89
C LYS A 70 -11.52 -13.63 12.36
N GLU A 71 -11.36 -14.92 12.64
CA GLU A 71 -11.00 -15.42 13.96
C GLU A 71 -9.48 -15.45 14.18
N SER A 72 -8.70 -15.18 13.15
CA SER A 72 -7.24 -15.07 13.25
C SER A 72 -6.82 -13.86 14.06
N GLN A 73 -5.56 -13.87 14.49
CA GLN A 73 -4.93 -12.75 15.17
C GLN A 73 -5.06 -11.45 14.34
N SER A 74 -5.55 -10.38 14.98
CA SER A 74 -5.47 -9.03 14.45
C SER A 74 -4.14 -8.38 14.82
N PHE A 75 -3.70 -7.44 14.01
CA PHE A 75 -2.47 -6.68 14.23
C PHE A 75 -2.82 -5.19 14.27
N HIS A 76 -2.28 -4.48 15.26
CA HIS A 76 -2.62 -3.10 15.55
C HIS A 76 -1.36 -2.23 15.52
N TYR A 77 -1.38 -1.18 14.70
CA TYR A 77 -0.26 -0.25 14.52
C TYR A 77 -0.72 1.19 14.69
N ALA A 78 0.08 1.96 15.41
CA ALA A 78 -0.06 3.40 15.48
C ALA A 78 1.06 4.07 14.67
N LEU A 79 0.70 4.65 13.54
CA LEU A 79 1.63 5.39 12.69
C LEU A 79 1.71 6.82 13.22
N VAL A 80 2.85 7.18 13.79
CA VAL A 80 3.07 8.46 14.48
C VAL A 80 4.11 9.27 13.71
N PRO A 81 3.88 10.55 13.45
CA PRO A 81 4.89 11.40 12.83
C PRO A 81 6.16 11.47 13.69
N ARG A 82 7.34 11.39 13.06
CA ARG A 82 8.63 11.46 13.76
C ARG A 82 8.74 12.71 14.59
N GLY A 83 9.20 12.54 15.84
CA GLY A 83 9.38 13.63 16.78
C GLY A 83 8.09 14.12 17.46
N VAL A 84 6.98 13.43 17.24
CA VAL A 84 5.72 13.66 17.94
C VAL A 84 5.57 12.60 19.04
N GLU A 85 5.41 13.04 20.27
CA GLU A 85 4.96 12.17 21.36
C GLU A 85 3.45 12.04 21.25
N ALA A 86 2.98 10.92 20.70
CA ALA A 86 1.55 10.67 20.62
C ALA A 86 1.03 10.17 21.97
N GLU A 87 0.12 10.92 22.54
CA GLU A 87 -0.62 10.55 23.75
C GLU A 87 -1.84 9.68 23.39
N ASN A 88 -2.31 8.87 24.33
CA ASN A 88 -3.53 8.07 24.20
C ASN A 88 -3.52 7.00 23.11
N ILE A 89 -2.34 6.46 22.76
CA ILE A 89 -2.25 5.26 21.94
C ILE A 89 -2.66 4.06 22.78
N PRO A 90 -3.59 3.21 22.32
CA PRO A 90 -3.96 1.99 23.04
C PRO A 90 -2.74 1.07 23.22
N ALA A 91 -2.65 0.41 24.38
CA ALA A 91 -1.45 -0.36 24.77
C ALA A 91 -1.18 -1.59 23.89
N ASP A 92 -2.16 -2.06 23.13
CA ASP A 92 -2.06 -3.17 22.18
C ASP A 92 -1.58 -2.75 20.78
N TYR A 93 -1.34 -1.44 20.57
CA TYR A 93 -0.81 -0.92 19.31
C TYR A 93 0.71 -0.86 19.31
N THR A 94 1.30 -1.39 18.24
CA THR A 94 2.74 -1.20 17.96
C THR A 94 2.96 0.16 17.32
N VAL A 95 3.76 1.00 17.95
CA VAL A 95 4.08 2.34 17.42
C VAL A 95 5.11 2.22 16.30
N ILE A 96 4.83 2.88 15.18
CA ILE A 96 5.74 3.00 14.04
C ILE A 96 5.87 4.48 13.69
N GLU A 97 7.10 4.97 13.71
CA GLU A 97 7.38 6.34 13.30
C GLU A 97 7.31 6.54 11.79
N THR A 98 6.66 7.60 11.34
CA THR A 98 6.48 7.95 9.93
C THR A 98 7.04 9.33 9.59
N PRO A 99 7.53 9.55 8.35
CA PRO A 99 7.64 8.59 7.26
C PRO A 99 8.65 7.49 7.55
N ILE A 100 8.38 6.27 7.06
CA ILE A 100 9.32 5.15 7.10
C ILE A 100 10.48 5.47 6.16
N ARG A 101 11.71 5.30 6.63
CA ARG A 101 12.93 5.57 5.86
C ARG A 101 13.63 4.31 5.40
N SER A 102 13.42 3.21 6.13
CA SER A 102 14.08 1.94 5.87
C SER A 102 13.12 0.77 6.13
N VAL A 103 13.01 -0.12 5.16
CA VAL A 103 12.12 -1.27 5.23
C VAL A 103 12.80 -2.53 4.70
N ILE A 104 12.52 -3.66 5.34
CA ILE A 104 12.86 -4.98 4.83
C ILE A 104 11.63 -5.63 4.23
N CYS A 105 11.76 -6.14 3.00
CA CYS A 105 10.73 -6.89 2.30
C CYS A 105 11.05 -8.38 2.32
N MET A 106 10.17 -9.19 2.92
CA MET A 106 10.35 -10.64 3.02
C MET A 106 9.90 -11.39 1.76
N THR A 107 9.18 -10.75 0.85
CA THR A 107 8.68 -11.36 -0.38
C THR A 107 8.83 -10.43 -1.58
N SER A 108 8.88 -11.01 -2.80
CA SER A 108 8.90 -10.25 -4.05
C SER A 108 7.62 -9.43 -4.25
N LEU A 109 6.48 -9.92 -3.78
CA LEU A 109 5.21 -9.20 -3.83
C LEU A 109 5.28 -7.88 -3.04
N GLN A 110 5.83 -7.91 -1.82
CA GLN A 110 6.04 -6.70 -1.03
C GLN A 110 6.99 -5.73 -1.74
N LEU A 111 8.06 -6.26 -2.31
CA LEU A 111 9.06 -5.49 -3.04
C LEU A 111 8.48 -4.82 -4.30
N SER A 112 7.56 -5.49 -5.01
CA SER A 112 6.92 -4.94 -6.22
C SER A 112 6.14 -3.66 -5.92
N ASN A 113 5.56 -3.53 -4.73
CA ASN A 113 4.85 -2.32 -4.33
C ASN A 113 5.80 -1.12 -4.24
N PHE A 114 7.00 -1.29 -3.69
CA PHE A 114 8.00 -0.21 -3.61
C PHE A 114 8.54 0.18 -4.98
N ILE A 115 8.62 -0.78 -5.91
CA ILE A 115 8.98 -0.49 -7.30
C ILE A 115 7.89 0.34 -7.98
N LYS A 116 6.61 -0.04 -7.81
CA LYS A 116 5.46 0.65 -8.42
C LYS A 116 5.25 2.06 -7.84
N LEU A 117 5.53 2.24 -6.56
CA LEU A 117 5.45 3.53 -5.88
C LEU A 117 6.69 4.41 -6.07
N GLU A 118 7.72 3.90 -6.77
CA GLU A 118 9.01 4.58 -6.95
C GLU A 118 9.78 4.84 -5.64
N GLU A 119 9.43 4.11 -4.57
CA GLU A 119 9.99 4.23 -3.22
C GLU A 119 11.04 3.14 -2.92
N LEU A 120 11.72 2.65 -3.95
CA LEU A 120 12.74 1.59 -3.80
C LEU A 120 13.91 2.02 -2.89
N ASP A 121 14.10 3.32 -2.70
CA ASP A 121 15.16 3.87 -1.85
C ASP A 121 14.94 3.55 -0.37
N ALA A 122 13.71 3.34 0.04
CA ALA A 122 13.39 2.89 1.39
C ALA A 122 13.71 1.41 1.63
N VAL A 123 13.88 0.59 0.59
CA VAL A 123 14.16 -0.84 0.74
C VAL A 123 15.63 -1.04 1.03
N VAL A 124 15.94 -1.55 2.23
CA VAL A 124 17.31 -1.79 2.71
C VAL A 124 17.64 -3.28 2.85
N GLY A 125 16.63 -4.16 2.81
CA GLY A 125 16.85 -5.61 2.92
C GLY A 125 15.79 -6.42 2.21
N ILE A 126 16.19 -7.56 1.66
CA ILE A 126 15.32 -8.55 1.02
C ILE A 126 15.77 -9.97 1.35
N THR A 127 14.85 -10.91 1.28
CA THR A 127 15.16 -12.34 1.42
C THR A 127 15.77 -12.91 0.13
N SER A 128 15.23 -14.00 -0.39
CA SER A 128 15.74 -14.69 -1.57
C SER A 128 15.75 -13.80 -2.81
N THR A 129 16.83 -13.91 -3.59
CA THR A 129 17.02 -13.22 -4.87
C THR A 129 16.98 -14.19 -6.06
N ARG A 130 16.58 -15.45 -5.84
CA ARG A 130 16.72 -16.53 -6.84
C ARG A 130 16.01 -16.22 -8.17
N HIS A 131 14.88 -15.53 -8.15
CA HIS A 131 14.08 -15.19 -9.33
C HIS A 131 13.90 -13.69 -9.49
N LEU A 132 14.86 -12.91 -8.99
CA LEU A 132 14.81 -11.47 -9.05
C LEU A 132 15.51 -10.96 -10.31
N PHE A 133 14.72 -10.59 -11.32
CA PHE A 133 15.24 -10.13 -12.61
C PHE A 133 15.26 -8.60 -12.75
N ASN A 134 14.73 -7.85 -11.78
CA ASN A 134 14.73 -6.40 -11.81
C ASN A 134 16.15 -5.84 -11.73
N LYS A 135 16.55 -5.09 -12.77
CA LYS A 135 17.91 -4.56 -12.89
C LYS A 135 18.26 -3.59 -11.76
N LYS A 136 17.34 -2.67 -11.41
CA LYS A 136 17.59 -1.65 -10.35
C LYS A 136 17.92 -2.32 -9.02
N ILE A 137 17.17 -3.36 -8.64
CA ILE A 137 17.39 -4.09 -7.39
C ILE A 137 18.71 -4.86 -7.43
N ASN A 138 19.02 -5.51 -8.55
CA ASN A 138 20.26 -6.25 -8.69
C ASN A 138 21.48 -5.33 -8.64
N ASP A 139 21.41 -4.13 -9.19
CA ASP A 139 22.47 -3.14 -9.10
C ASP A 139 22.65 -2.67 -7.64
N ARG A 140 21.56 -2.36 -6.94
CA ARG A 140 21.60 -1.96 -5.52
C ARG A 140 22.09 -3.05 -4.58
N LEU A 141 21.82 -4.33 -4.88
CA LEU A 141 22.41 -5.46 -4.16
C LEU A 141 23.93 -5.54 -4.35
N LYS A 142 24.43 -5.25 -5.57
CA LYS A 142 25.86 -5.23 -5.85
C LYS A 142 26.57 -4.04 -5.19
N GLU A 143 25.89 -2.91 -5.13
CA GLU A 143 26.37 -1.68 -4.48
C GLU A 143 26.31 -1.77 -2.95
N GLY A 144 25.60 -2.75 -2.40
CA GLY A 144 25.42 -2.93 -0.96
C GLY A 144 24.40 -1.98 -0.34
N SER A 145 23.59 -1.29 -1.13
CA SER A 145 22.50 -0.45 -0.63
C SER A 145 21.24 -1.25 -0.29
N ILE A 146 21.13 -2.49 -0.77
CA ILE A 146 20.14 -3.48 -0.34
C ILE A 146 20.91 -4.73 0.14
N HIS A 147 20.55 -5.25 1.31
CA HIS A 147 21.19 -6.40 1.93
C HIS A 147 20.36 -7.67 1.75
N LYS A 148 21.04 -8.82 1.60
CA LYS A 148 20.40 -10.12 1.70
C LYS A 148 20.31 -10.50 3.16
N ILE A 149 19.07 -10.69 3.64
CA ILE A 149 18.79 -10.98 5.05
C ILE A 149 18.52 -12.47 5.32
N GLY A 150 19.07 -13.35 4.50
CA GLY A 150 18.86 -14.79 4.61
C GLY A 150 17.68 -15.30 3.78
N ILE A 151 17.14 -16.42 4.19
CA ILE A 151 15.99 -17.09 3.56
C ILE A 151 14.89 -17.33 4.59
N GLU A 152 13.70 -17.60 4.11
CA GLU A 152 12.56 -17.92 4.98
C GLU A 152 12.89 -19.10 5.93
N GLY A 153 12.64 -18.90 7.22
CA GLY A 153 12.96 -19.86 8.29
C GLY A 153 14.42 -19.83 8.76
N ASN A 154 15.30 -19.08 8.10
CA ASN A 154 16.70 -18.90 8.53
C ASN A 154 17.16 -17.48 8.16
N PHE A 155 16.68 -16.51 8.92
CA PHE A 155 17.04 -15.11 8.72
C PHE A 155 18.39 -14.80 9.37
N ASP A 156 19.13 -13.90 8.77
CA ASP A 156 20.38 -13.37 9.29
C ASP A 156 20.08 -12.19 10.22
N ASN A 157 19.88 -12.48 11.50
CA ASN A 157 19.54 -11.48 12.51
C ASN A 157 20.66 -10.46 12.68
N GLU A 158 21.93 -10.83 12.48
CA GLU A 158 23.06 -9.91 12.60
C GLU A 158 22.99 -8.86 11.48
N VAL A 159 22.73 -9.29 10.25
CA VAL A 159 22.52 -8.36 9.13
C VAL A 159 21.30 -7.48 9.37
N ILE A 160 20.16 -8.04 9.81
CA ILE A 160 18.95 -7.28 10.12
C ILE A 160 19.22 -6.21 11.17
N MET A 161 19.88 -6.57 12.25
CA MET A 161 20.25 -5.62 13.32
C MET A 161 21.22 -4.55 12.83
N SER A 162 22.18 -4.92 11.99
CA SER A 162 23.18 -3.97 11.46
C SER A 162 22.56 -2.94 10.53
N VAL A 163 21.55 -3.36 9.75
CA VAL A 163 20.79 -2.50 8.84
C VAL A 163 19.80 -1.61 9.60
N ASN A 164 19.32 -2.08 10.76
CA ASN A 164 18.41 -1.38 11.67
C ASN A 164 17.21 -0.72 10.94
N PRO A 165 16.34 -1.50 10.30
CA PRO A 165 15.20 -0.95 9.55
C PRO A 165 14.13 -0.38 10.50
N ASP A 166 13.37 0.60 10.02
CA ASP A 166 12.19 1.12 10.74
C ASP A 166 11.06 0.08 10.79
N LEU A 167 11.00 -0.81 9.79
CA LEU A 167 9.91 -1.77 9.63
C LEU A 167 10.37 -3.02 8.87
N ILE A 168 9.82 -4.17 9.25
CA ILE A 168 9.94 -5.41 8.49
C ILE A 168 8.55 -5.85 8.02
N LEU A 169 8.35 -5.94 6.70
CA LEU A 169 7.13 -6.50 6.14
C LEU A 169 7.22 -8.02 6.12
N ILE A 170 6.25 -8.68 6.74
CA ILE A 170 6.22 -10.14 6.86
C ILE A 170 5.04 -10.76 6.11
N SER A 171 5.12 -12.07 5.85
CA SER A 171 4.01 -12.88 5.35
C SER A 171 3.70 -13.95 6.42
N PRO A 172 2.78 -13.68 7.36
CA PRO A 172 2.64 -14.48 8.59
C PRO A 172 2.15 -15.92 8.36
N PHE A 173 1.74 -16.25 7.14
CA PHE A 173 1.23 -17.58 6.79
C PHE A 173 2.29 -18.50 6.17
N LYS A 174 3.47 -17.98 5.89
CA LYS A 174 4.60 -18.80 5.52
C LYS A 174 5.25 -19.38 6.78
N ARG A 175 5.65 -20.64 6.69
CA ARG A 175 6.18 -21.36 7.84
C ARG A 175 7.50 -20.73 8.32
N GLY A 176 7.49 -20.27 9.56
CA GLY A 176 8.63 -20.27 10.45
C GLY A 176 9.57 -19.07 10.43
N GLY A 177 10.11 -18.81 11.61
CA GLY A 177 11.26 -17.94 11.81
C GLY A 177 10.95 -16.52 12.27
N TYR A 178 9.69 -16.08 12.23
CA TYR A 178 9.34 -14.71 12.69
C TYR A 178 9.44 -14.52 14.20
N ASP A 179 9.38 -15.61 14.98
CA ASP A 179 9.54 -15.49 16.44
C ASP A 179 10.93 -14.99 16.81
N ALA A 180 11.97 -15.45 16.12
CA ALA A 180 13.32 -14.92 16.30
C ALA A 180 13.44 -13.43 15.91
N LEU A 181 12.64 -12.96 14.95
CA LEU A 181 12.61 -11.55 14.56
C LEU A 181 11.88 -10.67 15.58
N LYS A 182 10.91 -11.20 16.32
CA LYS A 182 10.23 -10.45 17.40
C LYS A 182 11.21 -10.04 18.50
N GLU A 183 12.24 -10.86 18.75
CA GLU A 183 13.28 -10.60 19.76
C GLU A 183 14.23 -9.46 19.34
N VAL A 184 14.29 -9.14 18.05
CA VAL A 184 15.14 -8.05 17.53
C VAL A 184 14.58 -6.67 17.89
N GLY A 185 13.31 -6.58 18.27
CA GLY A 185 12.68 -5.32 18.70
C GLY A 185 12.26 -4.39 17.55
N ILE A 186 12.38 -4.82 16.30
CA ILE A 186 11.95 -4.05 15.12
C ILE A 186 10.48 -4.39 14.84
N PRO A 187 9.64 -3.39 14.54
CA PRO A 187 8.23 -3.62 14.19
C PRO A 187 8.08 -4.59 13.01
N LEU A 188 7.22 -5.61 13.19
CA LEU A 188 6.86 -6.56 12.14
C LEU A 188 5.44 -6.27 11.67
N MET A 189 5.23 -6.01 10.38
CA MET A 189 3.90 -5.73 9.84
C MET A 189 3.53 -6.78 8.78
N PRO A 190 2.39 -7.48 8.94
CA PRO A 190 1.91 -8.42 7.94
C PRO A 190 1.40 -7.69 6.70
N HIS A 191 1.80 -8.17 5.53
CA HIS A 191 1.22 -7.74 4.25
C HIS A 191 0.34 -8.87 3.72
N LEU A 192 -0.99 -8.65 3.75
CA LEU A 192 -2.02 -9.65 3.46
C LEU A 192 -2.76 -9.40 2.13
N GLY A 193 -2.27 -8.53 1.28
CA GLY A 193 -2.93 -8.13 0.04
C GLY A 193 -3.35 -9.31 -0.85
N TYR A 194 -2.56 -10.39 -0.87
CA TYR A 194 -2.88 -11.60 -1.61
C TYR A 194 -4.06 -12.42 -1.05
N LYS A 195 -4.57 -12.07 0.13
CA LYS A 195 -5.74 -12.70 0.76
C LYS A 195 -7.03 -11.91 0.57
N GLU A 196 -6.97 -10.77 -0.06
CA GLU A 196 -8.17 -9.99 -0.34
C GLU A 196 -9.14 -10.75 -1.24
N MET A 197 -10.43 -10.60 -0.94
CA MET A 197 -11.49 -11.38 -1.59
C MET A 197 -12.06 -10.72 -2.83
N THR A 198 -11.62 -9.50 -3.15
CA THR A 198 -12.13 -8.76 -4.29
C THR A 198 -11.35 -9.05 -5.57
N CYS A 199 -12.07 -9.19 -6.67
CA CYS A 199 -11.52 -9.47 -7.99
C CYS A 199 -10.48 -8.43 -8.44
N LEU A 200 -10.65 -7.16 -8.05
CA LEU A 200 -9.73 -6.07 -8.39
C LEU A 200 -8.34 -6.23 -7.77
N LEU A 201 -8.28 -6.74 -6.54
CA LEU A 201 -7.01 -6.96 -5.84
C LEU A 201 -6.35 -8.29 -6.28
N TYR A 202 -7.17 -9.29 -6.59
CA TYR A 202 -6.69 -10.57 -7.09
C TYR A 202 -6.09 -10.48 -8.51
N THR A 203 -6.68 -9.65 -9.39
CA THR A 203 -6.18 -9.49 -10.77
C THR A 203 -4.88 -8.69 -10.86
N SER A 204 -4.58 -7.83 -9.90
CA SER A 204 -3.28 -7.13 -9.88
C SER A 204 -2.12 -8.07 -9.57
N ASP A 205 -2.37 -9.14 -8.83
CA ASP A 205 -1.38 -10.16 -8.47
C ASP A 205 -1.06 -11.09 -9.66
N ALA A 206 -2.07 -11.40 -10.48
CA ALA A 206 -1.92 -12.26 -11.65
C ALA A 206 -1.24 -11.58 -12.86
N ALA A 207 -1.16 -10.25 -12.86
CA ALA A 207 -0.51 -9.49 -13.94
C ALA A 207 1.01 -9.34 -13.75
N ASP A 208 1.55 -9.73 -12.59
CA ASP A 208 2.97 -9.58 -12.24
C ASP A 208 3.77 -10.91 -12.33
N GLU A 209 3.14 -12.04 -12.76
CA GLU A 209 3.80 -13.29 -13.15
C GLU A 209 4.20 -13.24 -14.64
#